data_1c23b5db0c087845269e128ee55bc5a0
#
_entry.id   1c23b5db0c087845269e128ee55bc5a0
#
_cell.length_a   1.000
_cell.length_b   1.000
_cell.length_c   1.000
_cell.angle_alpha   90.00
_cell.angle_beta   90.00
_cell.angle_gamma   90.00
#
_symmetry.space_group_name_H-M   'P 1'
#
loop_
_entity.id
_entity.type
_entity.pdbx_description
1 polymer ?
#
loop_
_entity_poly.entity_id
_entity_poly.type
_entity_poly.pdbx_seq_one_letter_code
_entity_poly.pdbx_strand_id
1 'polypeptide(L)'
;MAEVRESSILIQDVETKNIMTKSNLPVGGYSVNPYVGCTHGCKYCYASFMKRFTGHTEPWGTFLDVKHWPAIKNPQKYKGQRVVIGSVTDGYLPQEAQFQNTRKLLEQLRGSEAEILICTKSDLVIRDIDLLKELGKVTVSWSINTLDEDFKNDMDNAVSIKRRLDAMKQIYDAGIRTVCFIAPVFPGITDFEAIFHQVRNQCDLIWLENLNLRGGFKKDIMDYIRKKYPDLVLLYDVIYNKRDRSYFCGLEDQAERLAKEYNCPFVDNELPYGRAEPGHPVIVDYFYHEEVRGSENTGRRNHKK
;
A
#
# COMPACT_ATOMS: atom_id res chain seq x y z
N MET A 1 7.17 35.02 -0.23
CA MET A 1 6.09 34.17 0.33
C MET A 1 5.18 33.84 -0.84
N ALA A 2 5.28 32.62 -1.40
CA ALA A 2 4.37 32.17 -2.45
C ALA A 2 3.15 31.58 -1.73
N GLU A 3 2.00 32.19 -1.91
CA GLU A 3 0.72 31.64 -1.51
C GLU A 3 0.56 30.26 -2.17
N VAL A 4 0.58 29.20 -1.34
CA VAL A 4 0.11 27.88 -1.76
C VAL A 4 -1.39 28.05 -1.96
N ARG A 5 -1.82 28.22 -3.22
CA ARG A 5 -3.23 28.10 -3.58
C ARG A 5 -3.62 26.66 -3.21
N GLU A 6 -4.51 26.50 -2.22
CA GLU A 6 -5.30 25.30 -2.06
C GLU A 6 -6.01 25.06 -3.40
N SER A 7 -5.47 24.20 -4.21
CA SER A 7 -6.16 23.75 -5.42
C SER A 7 -7.38 22.99 -4.92
N SER A 8 -8.57 23.56 -5.12
CA SER A 8 -9.82 22.90 -4.80
C SER A 8 -9.85 21.54 -5.50
N ILE A 9 -9.98 20.46 -4.71
CA ILE A 9 -10.14 19.11 -5.25
C ILE A 9 -11.46 19.08 -6.04
N LEU A 10 -11.41 18.69 -7.30
CA LEU A 10 -12.60 18.47 -8.11
C LEU A 10 -13.27 17.17 -7.66
N ILE A 11 -14.51 17.24 -7.18
CA ILE A 11 -15.28 16.08 -6.75
C ILE A 11 -16.46 15.89 -7.68
N GLN A 12 -16.67 14.66 -8.17
CA GLN A 12 -17.78 14.28 -9.03
C GLN A 12 -18.39 12.97 -8.55
N ASP A 13 -19.67 12.78 -8.82
CA ASP A 13 -20.37 11.52 -8.61
C ASP A 13 -20.35 10.69 -9.91
N VAL A 14 -20.07 9.38 -9.78
CA VAL A 14 -20.05 8.47 -10.92
C VAL A 14 -20.81 7.19 -10.60
N GLU A 15 -21.68 6.78 -11.53
CA GLU A 15 -22.41 5.52 -11.43
C GLU A 15 -21.56 4.35 -11.94
N THR A 16 -21.60 3.24 -11.24
CA THR A 16 -20.97 1.99 -11.68
C THR A 16 -21.93 0.80 -11.55
N LYS A 17 -21.91 -0.08 -12.53
CA LYS A 17 -22.76 -1.28 -12.54
C LYS A 17 -22.37 -2.29 -11.45
N ASN A 18 -21.11 -2.32 -11.06
CA ASN A 18 -20.58 -3.25 -10.07
C ASN A 18 -19.32 -2.67 -9.43
N ILE A 19 -19.23 -2.74 -8.11
CA ILE A 19 -18.03 -2.30 -7.36
C ILE A 19 -16.98 -3.41 -7.29
N MET A 20 -17.39 -4.68 -7.36
CA MET A 20 -16.53 -5.84 -7.26
C MET A 20 -15.93 -6.20 -8.61
N THR A 21 -14.68 -5.86 -8.85
CA THR A 21 -13.96 -6.15 -10.10
C THR A 21 -12.95 -7.28 -9.88
N LYS A 22 -12.95 -8.31 -10.75
CA LYS A 22 -11.92 -9.36 -10.69
C LYS A 22 -10.54 -8.73 -10.80
N SER A 23 -9.65 -9.13 -9.90
CA SER A 23 -8.30 -8.61 -9.81
C SER A 23 -7.34 -9.37 -10.73
N ASN A 24 -6.44 -8.62 -11.39
CA ASN A 24 -5.25 -9.17 -12.05
C ASN A 24 -3.98 -8.93 -11.21
N LEU A 25 -4.13 -8.46 -9.97
CA LEU A 25 -3.02 -8.28 -9.05
C LEU A 25 -2.49 -9.65 -8.58
N PRO A 26 -1.21 -9.75 -8.20
CA PRO A 26 -0.63 -10.99 -7.66
C PRO A 26 -1.41 -11.56 -6.49
N VAL A 27 -1.99 -10.70 -5.67
CA VAL A 27 -2.82 -11.10 -4.51
C VAL A 27 -4.15 -11.77 -4.91
N GLY A 28 -4.54 -11.74 -6.19
CA GLY A 28 -5.74 -12.42 -6.71
C GLY A 28 -7.07 -11.83 -6.22
N GLY A 29 -8.16 -12.60 -6.46
CA GLY A 29 -9.49 -12.27 -5.96
C GLY A 29 -10.17 -11.08 -6.65
N TYR A 30 -10.64 -10.12 -5.85
CA TYR A 30 -11.33 -8.91 -6.31
C TYR A 30 -10.60 -7.65 -5.89
N SER A 31 -10.51 -6.68 -6.79
CA SER A 31 -10.04 -5.33 -6.53
C SER A 31 -11.23 -4.39 -6.43
N VAL A 32 -11.32 -3.67 -5.33
CA VAL A 32 -12.46 -2.82 -5.00
C VAL A 32 -11.97 -1.44 -4.59
N ASN A 33 -12.40 -0.44 -5.34
CA ASN A 33 -12.01 0.95 -5.10
C ASN A 33 -13.27 1.81 -5.11
N PRO A 34 -13.75 2.29 -3.93
CA PRO A 34 -14.96 3.09 -3.80
C PRO A 34 -14.87 4.47 -4.47
N TYR A 35 -13.69 4.87 -4.86
CA TYR A 35 -13.39 6.13 -5.52
C TYR A 35 -12.56 5.92 -6.79
N VAL A 36 -12.47 6.97 -7.64
CA VAL A 36 -11.47 7.12 -8.70
C VAL A 36 -10.67 8.40 -8.43
N GLY A 37 -9.36 8.35 -8.62
CA GLY A 37 -8.48 9.41 -8.11
C GLY A 37 -8.07 9.14 -6.66
N CYS A 38 -7.06 9.88 -6.18
CA CYS A 38 -6.55 9.72 -4.81
C CYS A 38 -5.93 11.03 -4.32
N THR A 39 -6.60 11.68 -3.39
CA THR A 39 -6.20 13.02 -2.89
C THR A 39 -4.94 13.01 -2.03
N HIS A 40 -4.41 11.82 -1.67
CA HIS A 40 -3.07 11.73 -1.09
C HIS A 40 -1.97 12.20 -2.06
N GLY A 41 -2.21 12.17 -3.37
CA GLY A 41 -1.36 12.78 -4.39
C GLY A 41 0.09 12.31 -4.36
N CYS A 42 0.37 11.06 -3.98
CA CYS A 42 1.72 10.53 -3.84
C CYS A 42 2.52 10.72 -5.15
N LYS A 43 3.70 11.32 -5.09
CA LYS A 43 4.56 11.56 -6.24
C LYS A 43 5.07 10.27 -6.91
N TYR A 44 5.13 9.18 -6.16
CA TYR A 44 5.55 7.85 -6.62
C TYR A 44 4.37 6.93 -6.99
N CYS A 45 3.15 7.46 -7.09
CA CYS A 45 1.95 6.64 -7.25
C CYS A 45 1.91 5.93 -8.61
N TYR A 46 2.03 4.60 -8.58
CA TYR A 46 1.88 3.80 -9.78
C TYR A 46 0.47 3.91 -10.36
N ALA A 47 -0.55 4.10 -9.51
CA ALA A 47 -1.95 4.18 -9.93
C ALA A 47 -2.31 5.46 -10.68
N SER A 48 -1.39 6.43 -10.81
CA SER A 48 -1.57 7.65 -11.61
C SER A 48 -1.90 7.33 -13.08
N PHE A 49 -1.52 6.13 -13.58
CA PHE A 49 -1.89 5.67 -14.92
C PHE A 49 -3.42 5.53 -15.10
N MET A 50 -4.16 5.35 -14.01
CA MET A 50 -5.63 5.21 -14.05
C MET A 50 -6.32 6.45 -14.61
N LYS A 51 -5.68 7.63 -14.50
CA LYS A 51 -6.19 8.87 -15.08
C LYS A 51 -6.56 8.73 -16.56
N ARG A 52 -5.81 7.96 -17.35
CA ARG A 52 -6.08 7.72 -18.78
C ARG A 52 -7.41 7.03 -19.07
N PHE A 53 -8.01 6.40 -18.06
CA PHE A 53 -9.32 5.73 -18.16
C PHE A 53 -10.48 6.57 -17.61
N THR A 54 -10.20 7.81 -17.23
CA THR A 54 -11.19 8.80 -16.77
C THR A 54 -11.29 9.92 -17.80
N GLY A 55 -12.29 10.76 -17.69
CA GLY A 55 -12.40 11.98 -18.51
C GLY A 55 -11.58 13.15 -17.97
N HIS A 56 -10.82 12.95 -16.90
CA HIS A 56 -10.10 14.03 -16.20
C HIS A 56 -8.88 14.55 -16.97
N THR A 57 -8.79 15.87 -17.05
CA THR A 57 -7.60 16.59 -17.51
C THR A 57 -6.73 17.03 -16.34
N GLU A 58 -7.30 17.15 -15.15
CA GLU A 58 -6.66 17.59 -13.91
C GLU A 58 -5.50 16.66 -13.52
N PRO A 59 -4.45 17.18 -12.84
CA PRO A 59 -3.37 16.36 -12.31
C PRO A 59 -3.87 15.25 -11.37
N TRP A 60 -3.18 14.11 -11.35
CA TRP A 60 -3.44 13.08 -10.35
C TRP A 60 -3.25 13.64 -8.94
N GLY A 61 -4.22 13.41 -8.06
CA GLY A 61 -4.22 13.97 -6.71
C GLY A 61 -5.14 15.18 -6.52
N THR A 62 -5.66 15.77 -7.61
CA THR A 62 -6.50 16.98 -7.54
C THR A 62 -7.96 16.74 -7.96
N PHE A 63 -8.35 15.48 -8.20
CA PHE A 63 -9.74 15.09 -8.47
C PHE A 63 -10.10 13.81 -7.70
N LEU A 64 -11.41 13.63 -7.47
CA LEU A 64 -11.97 12.46 -6.82
C LEU A 64 -13.38 12.20 -7.36
N ASP A 65 -13.59 11.03 -8.00
CA ASP A 65 -14.92 10.57 -8.35
C ASP A 65 -15.44 9.66 -7.24
N VAL A 66 -16.61 10.01 -6.72
CA VAL A 66 -17.33 9.24 -5.70
C VAL A 66 -18.21 8.22 -6.42
N LYS A 67 -17.93 6.94 -6.26
CA LYS A 67 -18.67 5.89 -6.94
C LYS A 67 -20.01 5.59 -6.26
N HIS A 68 -21.05 5.46 -7.06
CA HIS A 68 -22.33 4.90 -6.65
C HIS A 68 -22.55 3.55 -7.34
N TRP A 69 -23.00 2.54 -6.59
CA TRP A 69 -23.22 1.18 -7.09
C TRP A 69 -24.46 0.54 -6.47
N PRO A 70 -25.09 -0.42 -7.18
CA PRO A 70 -26.21 -1.20 -6.63
C PRO A 70 -25.75 -2.06 -5.44
N ALA A 71 -26.64 -2.30 -4.49
CA ALA A 71 -26.39 -3.15 -3.35
C ALA A 71 -25.88 -4.55 -3.76
N ILE A 72 -24.92 -5.09 -3.01
CA ILE A 72 -24.40 -6.46 -3.18
C ILE A 72 -25.48 -7.43 -2.67
N LYS A 73 -26.30 -8.00 -3.59
CA LYS A 73 -27.44 -8.85 -3.23
C LYS A 73 -27.05 -10.19 -2.62
N ASN A 74 -25.90 -10.75 -2.98
CA ASN A 74 -25.44 -12.05 -2.49
C ASN A 74 -23.96 -11.95 -2.09
N PRO A 75 -23.64 -11.50 -0.86
CA PRO A 75 -22.26 -11.40 -0.40
C PRO A 75 -21.60 -12.78 -0.22
N GLN A 76 -22.34 -13.86 0.08
CA GLN A 76 -21.79 -15.22 0.28
C GLN A 76 -21.06 -15.77 -0.95
N LYS A 77 -21.34 -15.26 -2.16
CA LYS A 77 -20.58 -15.65 -3.37
C LYS A 77 -19.09 -15.29 -3.30
N TYR A 78 -18.71 -14.43 -2.35
CA TYR A 78 -17.30 -14.05 -2.10
C TYR A 78 -16.64 -14.86 -0.99
N LYS A 79 -17.31 -15.87 -0.41
CA LYS A 79 -16.76 -16.74 0.61
C LYS A 79 -15.41 -17.31 0.19
N GLY A 80 -14.38 -17.14 1.03
CA GLY A 80 -13.02 -17.58 0.77
C GLY A 80 -12.32 -16.84 -0.39
N GLN A 81 -12.96 -15.81 -0.99
CA GLN A 81 -12.32 -14.98 -1.98
C GLN A 81 -11.60 -13.82 -1.32
N ARG A 82 -10.46 -13.43 -1.88
CA ARG A 82 -9.75 -12.22 -1.45
C ARG A 82 -10.40 -10.98 -2.04
N VAL A 83 -10.64 -9.98 -1.20
CA VAL A 83 -11.18 -8.67 -1.58
C VAL A 83 -10.18 -7.62 -1.16
N VAL A 84 -9.53 -6.98 -2.13
CA VAL A 84 -8.53 -5.92 -1.90
C VAL A 84 -9.18 -4.57 -2.07
N ILE A 85 -9.26 -3.80 -0.99
CA ILE A 85 -9.77 -2.42 -0.97
C ILE A 85 -8.57 -1.47 -0.97
N GLY A 86 -8.55 -0.50 -1.88
CA GLY A 86 -7.49 0.50 -1.92
C GLY A 86 -6.30 0.15 -2.83
N SER A 87 -6.49 -0.69 -3.85
CA SER A 87 -5.41 -1.08 -4.76
C SER A 87 -4.94 0.05 -5.71
N VAL A 88 -5.82 0.97 -6.12
CA VAL A 88 -5.49 2.09 -7.03
C VAL A 88 -5.96 3.45 -6.52
N THR A 89 -6.59 3.48 -5.36
CA THR A 89 -6.96 4.67 -4.59
C THR A 89 -6.95 4.30 -3.12
N ASP A 90 -6.83 5.25 -2.21
CA ASP A 90 -7.04 4.95 -0.79
C ASP A 90 -8.54 4.96 -0.46
N GLY A 91 -9.05 3.90 0.16
CA GLY A 91 -10.44 3.82 0.58
C GLY A 91 -10.78 4.74 1.77
N TYR A 92 -9.77 5.21 2.49
CA TYR A 92 -9.90 6.06 3.67
C TYR A 92 -9.32 7.46 3.47
N LEU A 93 -9.45 8.00 2.26
CA LEU A 93 -9.16 9.41 1.98
C LEU A 93 -9.89 10.35 2.97
N PRO A 94 -9.43 11.60 3.19
CA PRO A 94 -10.14 12.55 4.03
C PRO A 94 -11.64 12.69 3.68
N GLN A 95 -11.97 12.59 2.40
CA GLN A 95 -13.34 12.67 1.89
C GLN A 95 -14.22 11.49 2.31
N GLU A 96 -13.64 10.34 2.64
CA GLU A 96 -14.37 9.18 3.19
C GLU A 96 -15.07 9.51 4.52
N ALA A 97 -14.59 10.50 5.28
CA ALA A 97 -15.28 10.97 6.48
C ALA A 97 -16.71 11.49 6.17
N GLN A 98 -16.89 12.09 5.00
CA GLN A 98 -18.16 12.61 4.51
C GLN A 98 -18.97 11.57 3.73
N PHE A 99 -18.35 10.92 2.74
CA PHE A 99 -19.07 10.07 1.78
C PHE A 99 -19.34 8.66 2.31
N GLN A 100 -18.53 8.15 3.24
CA GLN A 100 -18.66 6.84 3.90
C GLN A 100 -18.81 5.65 2.93
N ASN A 101 -18.23 5.75 1.73
CA ASN A 101 -18.37 4.73 0.70
C ASN A 101 -17.63 3.43 1.06
N THR A 102 -16.47 3.52 1.73
CA THR A 102 -15.76 2.32 2.22
C THR A 102 -16.55 1.67 3.34
N ARG A 103 -17.10 2.45 4.29
CA ARG A 103 -17.99 1.91 5.33
C ARG A 103 -19.21 1.22 4.73
N LYS A 104 -19.91 1.86 3.80
CA LYS A 104 -21.04 1.27 3.07
C LYS A 104 -20.68 -0.05 2.37
N LEU A 105 -19.48 -0.12 1.76
CA LEU A 105 -18.98 -1.34 1.15
C LEU A 105 -18.79 -2.45 2.18
N LEU A 106 -18.14 -2.15 3.31
CA LEU A 106 -17.91 -3.11 4.40
C LEU A 106 -19.25 -3.63 4.97
N GLU A 107 -20.23 -2.76 5.15
CA GLU A 107 -21.59 -3.14 5.57
C GLU A 107 -22.25 -4.12 4.60
N GLN A 108 -22.08 -3.90 3.28
CA GLN A 108 -22.61 -4.81 2.26
C GLN A 108 -21.86 -6.15 2.17
N LEU A 109 -20.65 -6.22 2.70
CA LEU A 109 -19.85 -7.45 2.77
C LEU A 109 -20.09 -8.27 4.04
N ARG A 110 -21.00 -7.83 4.94
CA ARG A 110 -21.36 -8.63 6.11
C ARG A 110 -21.84 -10.03 5.71
N GLY A 111 -21.37 -11.04 6.41
CA GLY A 111 -21.70 -12.44 6.14
C GLY A 111 -21.08 -13.02 4.87
N SER A 112 -20.20 -12.30 4.17
CA SER A 112 -19.53 -12.80 2.96
C SER A 112 -18.50 -13.89 3.24
N GLU A 113 -17.93 -13.91 4.45
CA GLU A 113 -16.76 -14.74 4.80
C GLU A 113 -15.57 -14.55 3.80
N ALA A 114 -15.50 -13.38 3.17
CA ALA A 114 -14.40 -13.00 2.31
C ALA A 114 -13.15 -12.67 3.12
N GLU A 115 -11.98 -12.80 2.51
CA GLU A 115 -10.70 -12.35 3.08
C GLU A 115 -10.45 -10.92 2.61
N ILE A 116 -10.67 -9.94 3.49
CA ILE A 116 -10.60 -8.53 3.14
C ILE A 116 -9.20 -7.99 3.48
N LEU A 117 -8.52 -7.44 2.47
CA LEU A 117 -7.29 -6.69 2.62
C LEU A 117 -7.55 -5.21 2.32
N ILE A 118 -7.34 -4.36 3.31
CA ILE A 118 -7.48 -2.91 3.19
C ILE A 118 -6.09 -2.29 3.12
N CYS A 119 -5.79 -1.57 2.03
CA CYS A 119 -4.53 -0.83 1.87
C CYS A 119 -4.80 0.66 2.09
N THR A 120 -4.10 1.28 3.05
CA THR A 120 -4.35 2.69 3.39
C THR A 120 -3.09 3.42 3.89
N LYS A 121 -3.11 4.75 3.82
CA LYS A 121 -2.19 5.68 4.49
C LYS A 121 -2.92 6.52 5.55
N SER A 122 -4.17 6.16 5.87
CA SER A 122 -5.05 6.96 6.73
C SER A 122 -5.23 6.33 8.10
N ASP A 123 -5.47 7.16 9.09
CA ASP A 123 -5.93 6.74 10.41
C ASP A 123 -7.47 6.65 10.51
N LEU A 124 -8.20 7.13 9.51
CA LEU A 124 -9.66 7.12 9.50
C LEU A 124 -10.26 5.69 9.56
N VAL A 125 -9.49 4.67 9.19
CA VAL A 125 -9.91 3.27 9.28
C VAL A 125 -10.29 2.84 10.71
N ILE A 126 -9.79 3.52 11.74
CA ILE A 126 -10.16 3.29 13.15
C ILE A 126 -11.67 3.47 13.37
N ARG A 127 -12.32 4.39 12.62
CA ARG A 127 -13.78 4.60 12.67
C ARG A 127 -14.57 3.29 12.49
N ASP A 128 -14.04 2.37 11.72
CA ASP A 128 -14.76 1.18 11.28
C ASP A 128 -14.33 -0.11 12.01
N ILE A 129 -13.63 -0.02 13.15
CA ILE A 129 -13.19 -1.16 13.97
C ILE A 129 -14.35 -2.12 14.30
N ASP A 130 -15.53 -1.59 14.57
CA ASP A 130 -16.74 -2.36 14.81
C ASP A 130 -17.05 -3.33 13.65
N LEU A 131 -17.09 -2.81 12.44
CA LEU A 131 -17.33 -3.60 11.22
C LEU A 131 -16.18 -4.56 10.91
N LEU A 132 -14.93 -4.12 11.09
CA LEU A 132 -13.77 -4.95 10.81
C LEU A 132 -13.73 -6.18 11.71
N LYS A 133 -14.13 -6.05 12.99
CA LYS A 133 -14.29 -7.18 13.93
C LYS A 133 -15.43 -8.10 13.53
N GLU A 134 -16.57 -7.55 13.11
CA GLU A 134 -17.72 -8.33 12.68
C GLU A 134 -17.43 -9.16 11.42
N LEU A 135 -16.69 -8.62 10.47
CA LEU A 135 -16.28 -9.29 9.24
C LEU A 135 -15.26 -10.42 9.48
N GLY A 136 -14.48 -10.36 10.53
CA GLY A 136 -13.61 -11.40 11.06
C GLY A 136 -12.31 -11.64 10.28
N LYS A 137 -12.36 -11.84 8.98
CA LYS A 137 -11.17 -12.10 8.15
C LYS A 137 -10.65 -10.82 7.48
N VAL A 138 -10.31 -9.84 8.29
CA VAL A 138 -9.81 -8.54 7.80
C VAL A 138 -8.34 -8.37 8.14
N THR A 139 -7.61 -7.86 7.17
CA THR A 139 -6.23 -7.39 7.32
C THR A 139 -6.19 -5.92 6.92
N VAL A 140 -5.59 -5.06 7.75
CA VAL A 140 -5.35 -3.66 7.41
C VAL A 140 -3.87 -3.46 7.20
N SER A 141 -3.50 -2.91 6.04
CA SER A 141 -2.13 -2.69 5.60
C SER A 141 -1.85 -1.20 5.47
N TRP A 142 -0.91 -0.70 6.27
CA TRP A 142 -0.44 0.69 6.16
C TRP A 142 0.83 0.80 5.34
N SER A 143 0.84 1.71 4.36
CA SER A 143 2.09 2.11 3.72
C SER A 143 2.89 3.03 4.64
N ILE A 144 4.02 2.52 5.14
CA ILE A 144 4.99 3.24 5.99
C ILE A 144 6.38 2.94 5.41
N ASN A 145 6.90 3.82 4.59
CA ASN A 145 8.16 3.64 3.87
C ASN A 145 9.29 4.57 4.35
N THR A 146 9.01 5.35 5.38
CA THR A 146 9.96 6.23 6.07
C THR A 146 9.45 6.55 7.47
N LEU A 147 10.34 6.95 8.36
CA LEU A 147 10.01 7.59 9.63
C LEU A 147 10.30 9.10 9.61
N ASP A 148 10.83 9.60 8.50
CA ASP A 148 11.10 11.02 8.26
C ASP A 148 9.84 11.73 7.76
N GLU A 149 9.28 12.63 8.59
CA GLU A 149 8.08 13.40 8.24
C GLU A 149 8.33 14.44 7.15
N ASP A 150 9.54 14.97 7.02
CA ASP A 150 9.86 15.92 5.95
C ASP A 150 9.90 15.22 4.60
N PHE A 151 10.54 14.05 4.53
CA PHE A 151 10.50 13.22 3.32
C PHE A 151 9.06 12.79 2.98
N LYS A 152 8.28 12.34 3.98
CA LYS A 152 6.88 11.98 3.79
C LYS A 152 6.07 13.17 3.25
N ASN A 153 6.22 14.37 3.81
CA ASN A 153 5.50 15.57 3.37
C ASN A 153 5.91 16.02 1.96
N ASP A 154 7.17 15.78 1.58
CA ASP A 154 7.61 15.98 0.20
C ASP A 154 6.99 14.97 -0.77
N MET A 155 6.60 13.78 -0.30
CA MET A 155 6.16 12.65 -1.14
C MET A 155 4.65 12.47 -1.22
N ASP A 156 3.88 12.73 -0.17
CA ASP A 156 2.42 12.56 -0.15
C ASP A 156 1.70 13.51 0.82
N ASN A 157 0.41 13.73 0.57
CA ASN A 157 -0.48 14.57 1.39
C ASN A 157 -1.29 13.75 2.41
N ALA A 158 -0.97 12.47 2.63
CA ALA A 158 -1.66 11.67 3.63
C ALA A 158 -1.29 12.09 5.06
N VAL A 159 -1.93 11.49 6.04
CA VAL A 159 -1.66 11.78 7.46
C VAL A 159 -0.21 11.49 7.84
N SER A 160 0.27 12.12 8.93
CA SER A 160 1.64 11.95 9.43
C SER A 160 1.98 10.48 9.71
N ILE A 161 3.27 10.16 9.68
CA ILE A 161 3.76 8.80 10.02
C ILE A 161 3.31 8.42 11.43
N LYS A 162 3.41 9.37 12.39
CA LYS A 162 2.93 9.14 13.74
C LYS A 162 1.46 8.69 13.77
N ARG A 163 0.56 9.38 13.04
CA ARG A 163 -0.86 9.00 12.99
C ARG A 163 -1.08 7.64 12.37
N ARG A 164 -0.29 7.26 11.33
CA ARG A 164 -0.35 5.91 10.72
C ARG A 164 0.06 4.83 11.73
N LEU A 165 1.14 5.07 12.48
CA LEU A 165 1.64 4.16 13.52
C LEU A 165 0.65 4.01 14.68
N ASP A 166 0.09 5.12 15.17
CA ASP A 166 -0.92 5.10 16.24
C ASP A 166 -2.18 4.36 15.80
N ALA A 167 -2.61 4.51 14.54
CA ALA A 167 -3.74 3.80 13.97
C ALA A 167 -3.47 2.30 13.83
N MET A 168 -2.29 1.94 13.33
CA MET A 168 -1.86 0.54 13.23
C MET A 168 -1.92 -0.14 14.60
N LYS A 169 -1.38 0.53 15.64
CA LYS A 169 -1.41 -0.01 17.00
C LYS A 169 -2.83 -0.23 17.51
N GLN A 170 -3.73 0.73 17.31
CA GLN A 170 -5.12 0.59 17.76
C GLN A 170 -5.84 -0.58 17.09
N ILE A 171 -5.65 -0.77 15.78
CA ILE A 171 -6.21 -1.89 15.03
C ILE A 171 -5.58 -3.22 15.48
N TYR A 172 -4.26 -3.25 15.72
CA TYR A 172 -3.55 -4.41 16.25
C TYR A 172 -4.07 -4.81 17.64
N ASP A 173 -4.19 -3.85 18.58
CA ASP A 173 -4.70 -4.04 19.93
C ASP A 173 -6.18 -4.46 19.92
N ALA A 174 -6.94 -4.06 18.89
CA ALA A 174 -8.32 -4.51 18.67
C ALA A 174 -8.44 -5.98 18.22
N GLY A 175 -7.32 -6.68 18.00
CA GLY A 175 -7.26 -8.08 17.58
C GLY A 175 -7.39 -8.27 16.05
N ILE A 176 -7.36 -7.19 15.28
CA ILE A 176 -7.42 -7.24 13.82
C ILE A 176 -6.00 -7.38 13.25
N ARG A 177 -5.84 -8.22 12.22
CA ARG A 177 -4.55 -8.44 11.58
C ARG A 177 -4.03 -7.16 10.92
N THR A 178 -2.75 -6.84 11.15
CA THR A 178 -2.11 -5.63 10.64
C THR A 178 -0.86 -5.93 9.83
N VAL A 179 -0.61 -5.09 8.83
CA VAL A 179 0.58 -5.16 7.97
C VAL A 179 1.26 -3.79 7.93
N CYS A 180 2.55 -3.76 8.18
CA CYS A 180 3.41 -2.66 7.81
C CYS A 180 3.90 -2.89 6.37
N PHE A 181 3.37 -2.12 5.42
CA PHE A 181 3.75 -2.20 4.01
C PHE A 181 4.81 -1.15 3.70
N ILE A 182 6.06 -1.58 3.65
CA ILE A 182 7.20 -0.72 3.31
C ILE A 182 7.29 -0.63 1.79
N ALA A 183 6.37 0.13 1.22
CA ALA A 183 6.20 0.27 -0.22
C ALA A 183 5.88 1.71 -0.63
N PRO A 184 6.70 2.23 -1.55
CA PRO A 184 7.94 1.62 -2.05
C PRO A 184 9.14 1.87 -1.12
N VAL A 185 10.11 0.96 -1.13
CA VAL A 185 11.45 1.21 -0.57
C VAL A 185 12.18 2.19 -1.48
N PHE A 186 12.57 3.34 -0.95
CA PHE A 186 13.41 4.33 -1.61
C PHE A 186 14.89 4.05 -1.30
N PRO A 187 15.71 3.65 -2.30
CA PRO A 187 17.11 3.32 -2.08
C PRO A 187 17.88 4.44 -1.39
N GLY A 188 18.56 4.10 -0.28
CA GLY A 188 19.37 5.04 0.51
C GLY A 188 18.57 6.03 1.37
N ILE A 189 17.21 5.98 1.34
CA ILE A 189 16.35 6.88 2.13
C ILE A 189 15.47 6.08 3.10
N THR A 190 14.87 4.98 2.65
CA THR A 190 14.10 4.09 3.53
C THR A 190 15.04 3.36 4.47
N ASP A 191 14.93 3.64 5.77
CA ASP A 191 15.63 2.91 6.83
C ASP A 191 14.74 1.75 7.30
N PHE A 192 15.00 0.56 6.74
CA PHE A 192 14.21 -0.63 7.06
C PHE A 192 14.38 -1.04 8.53
N GLU A 193 15.60 -0.99 9.07
CA GLU A 193 15.88 -1.41 10.43
C GLU A 193 15.17 -0.52 11.46
N ALA A 194 15.22 0.80 11.27
CA ALA A 194 14.46 1.73 12.12
C ALA A 194 12.95 1.49 12.06
N ILE A 195 12.41 1.26 10.85
CA ILE A 195 10.97 0.95 10.68
C ILE A 195 10.65 -0.38 11.37
N PHE A 196 11.45 -1.43 11.18
CA PHE A 196 11.27 -2.72 11.83
C PHE A 196 11.17 -2.59 13.36
N HIS A 197 12.12 -1.88 13.98
CA HIS A 197 12.10 -1.66 15.43
C HIS A 197 10.86 -0.90 15.90
N GLN A 198 10.39 0.06 15.09
CA GLN A 198 9.21 0.86 15.41
C GLN A 198 7.92 0.03 15.35
N VAL A 199 7.79 -0.92 14.41
CA VAL A 199 6.51 -1.56 14.11
C VAL A 199 6.38 -2.99 14.60
N ARG A 200 7.47 -3.71 14.91
CA ARG A 200 7.44 -5.16 15.19
C ARG A 200 6.48 -5.59 16.31
N ASN A 201 6.19 -4.70 17.25
CA ASN A 201 5.27 -4.98 18.36
C ASN A 201 3.81 -4.57 18.07
N GLN A 202 3.51 -4.15 16.85
CA GLN A 202 2.18 -3.64 16.48
C GLN A 202 1.76 -4.03 15.06
N CYS A 203 2.41 -5.03 14.47
CA CYS A 203 1.99 -5.64 13.22
C CYS A 203 2.27 -7.13 13.20
N ASP A 204 1.52 -7.84 12.36
CA ASP A 204 1.64 -9.27 12.15
C ASP A 204 2.55 -9.59 10.95
N LEU A 205 2.73 -8.62 10.06
CA LEU A 205 3.50 -8.77 8.83
C LEU A 205 4.21 -7.45 8.50
N ILE A 206 5.47 -7.56 8.12
CA ILE A 206 6.24 -6.49 7.46
C ILE A 206 6.48 -6.92 6.02
N TRP A 207 5.97 -6.14 5.07
CA TRP A 207 6.05 -6.46 3.65
C TRP A 207 6.87 -5.40 2.92
N LEU A 208 7.96 -5.84 2.28
CA LEU A 208 8.90 -4.99 1.55
C LEU A 208 8.63 -5.05 0.05
N GLU A 209 8.51 -3.90 -0.60
CA GLU A 209 8.37 -3.78 -2.05
C GLU A 209 9.28 -2.67 -2.60
N ASN A 210 10.01 -2.97 -3.67
CA ASN A 210 10.93 -2.03 -4.28
C ASN A 210 10.22 -0.86 -4.97
N LEU A 211 10.86 0.31 -4.97
CA LEU A 211 10.43 1.43 -5.81
C LEU A 211 10.58 1.04 -7.29
N ASN A 212 9.48 1.14 -8.01
CA ASN A 212 9.43 0.83 -9.43
C ASN A 212 9.32 2.14 -10.25
N LEU A 213 10.47 2.68 -10.66
CA LEU A 213 10.52 3.92 -11.43
C LEU A 213 10.09 3.72 -12.87
N ARG A 214 8.78 3.80 -13.12
CA ARG A 214 8.17 3.69 -14.46
C ARG A 214 7.28 4.88 -14.77
N GLY A 215 7.00 5.05 -16.07
CA GLY A 215 6.02 6.03 -16.54
C GLY A 215 6.33 7.48 -16.16
N GLY A 216 5.30 8.27 -15.98
CA GLY A 216 5.40 9.71 -15.82
C GLY A 216 6.10 10.20 -14.56
N PHE A 217 5.95 9.48 -13.45
CA PHE A 217 6.55 9.92 -12.18
C PHE A 217 8.07 9.65 -12.06
N LYS A 218 8.65 8.84 -12.98
CA LYS A 218 10.12 8.58 -12.95
C LYS A 218 10.92 9.88 -12.99
N LYS A 219 10.55 10.79 -13.88
CA LYS A 219 11.25 12.08 -14.03
C LYS A 219 11.15 12.89 -12.73
N ASP A 220 9.96 13.00 -12.16
CA ASP A 220 9.71 13.82 -10.96
C ASP A 220 10.48 13.29 -9.74
N ILE A 221 10.51 11.97 -9.56
CA ILE A 221 11.30 11.34 -8.50
C ILE A 221 12.81 11.57 -8.74
N MET A 222 13.31 11.36 -9.97
CA MET A 222 14.73 11.58 -10.26
C MET A 222 15.14 13.05 -10.08
N ASP A 223 14.28 14.00 -10.45
CA ASP A 223 14.53 15.42 -10.22
C ASP A 223 14.52 15.77 -8.72
N TYR A 224 13.63 15.16 -7.96
CA TYR A 224 13.61 15.28 -6.50
C TYR A 224 14.91 14.74 -5.87
N ILE A 225 15.36 13.53 -6.26
CA ILE A 225 16.62 12.94 -5.77
C ILE A 225 17.80 13.84 -6.11
N ARG A 226 17.91 14.34 -7.34
CA ARG A 226 18.99 15.28 -7.73
C ARG A 226 19.02 16.53 -6.86
N LYS A 227 17.85 17.03 -6.48
CA LYS A 227 17.72 18.28 -5.71
C LYS A 227 17.99 18.09 -4.21
N LYS A 228 17.44 17.03 -3.61
CA LYS A 228 17.43 16.84 -2.16
C LYS A 228 18.51 15.87 -1.67
N TYR A 229 18.89 14.90 -2.50
CA TYR A 229 19.84 13.83 -2.18
C TYR A 229 20.87 13.64 -3.30
N PRO A 230 21.68 14.67 -3.61
CA PRO A 230 22.60 14.62 -4.76
C PRO A 230 23.60 13.45 -4.68
N ASP A 231 23.97 13.03 -3.47
CA ASP A 231 24.88 11.89 -3.23
C ASP A 231 24.25 10.52 -3.62
N LEU A 232 22.92 10.43 -3.70
CA LEU A 232 22.22 9.21 -4.10
C LEU A 232 21.99 9.10 -5.61
N VAL A 233 22.31 10.13 -6.40
CA VAL A 233 22.05 10.14 -7.85
C VAL A 233 22.71 8.96 -8.56
N LEU A 234 23.96 8.65 -8.19
CA LEU A 234 24.69 7.51 -8.76
C LEU A 234 24.04 6.18 -8.40
N LEU A 235 23.60 6.01 -7.15
CA LEU A 235 22.89 4.81 -6.70
C LEU A 235 21.62 4.58 -7.52
N TYR A 236 20.80 5.63 -7.72
CA TYR A 236 19.59 5.54 -8.53
C TYR A 236 19.87 5.24 -9.99
N ASP A 237 20.95 5.81 -10.57
CA ASP A 237 21.38 5.48 -11.94
C ASP A 237 21.77 4.01 -12.08
N VAL A 238 22.56 3.50 -11.14
CA VAL A 238 23.00 2.11 -11.13
C VAL A 238 21.80 1.17 -11.01
N ILE A 239 20.86 1.42 -10.10
CA ILE A 239 19.68 0.56 -9.92
C ILE A 239 18.74 0.62 -11.13
N TYR A 240 18.35 1.83 -11.58
CA TYR A 240 17.22 2.00 -12.50
C TYR A 240 17.59 2.12 -13.98
N ASN A 241 18.82 2.51 -14.30
CA ASN A 241 19.28 2.59 -15.68
C ASN A 241 20.19 1.41 -16.03
N LYS A 242 21.12 1.02 -15.14
CA LYS A 242 22.00 -0.14 -15.34
C LYS A 242 21.37 -1.46 -14.88
N ARG A 243 20.22 -1.41 -14.19
CA ARG A 243 19.47 -2.57 -13.68
C ARG A 243 20.28 -3.43 -12.71
N ASP A 244 21.14 -2.82 -11.92
CA ASP A 244 21.89 -3.50 -10.87
C ASP A 244 20.98 -3.77 -9.67
N ARG A 245 21.00 -4.98 -9.16
CA ARG A 245 20.15 -5.44 -8.05
C ARG A 245 20.85 -5.47 -6.70
N SER A 246 22.17 -5.22 -6.69
CA SER A 246 22.99 -5.41 -5.49
C SER A 246 22.45 -4.68 -4.26
N TYR A 247 21.86 -3.49 -4.44
CA TYR A 247 21.22 -2.76 -3.35
C TYR A 247 20.08 -3.55 -2.70
N PHE A 248 19.17 -4.09 -3.51
CA PHE A 248 18.02 -4.83 -2.99
C PHE A 248 18.40 -6.21 -2.47
N CYS A 249 19.41 -6.87 -3.05
CA CYS A 249 19.99 -8.09 -2.48
C CYS A 249 20.59 -7.80 -1.08
N GLY A 250 21.33 -6.70 -0.92
CA GLY A 250 21.84 -6.30 0.39
C GLY A 250 20.74 -5.97 1.41
N LEU A 251 19.60 -5.44 0.96
CA LEU A 251 18.44 -5.19 1.82
C LEU A 251 17.72 -6.49 2.20
N GLU A 252 17.66 -7.48 1.30
CA GLU A 252 17.18 -8.83 1.57
C GLU A 252 18.05 -9.51 2.63
N ASP A 253 19.38 -9.47 2.48
CA ASP A 253 20.33 -9.98 3.48
C ASP A 253 20.13 -9.30 4.85
N GLN A 254 19.84 -7.99 4.86
CA GLN A 254 19.54 -7.26 6.09
C GLN A 254 18.24 -7.75 6.72
N ALA A 255 17.19 -7.97 5.91
CA ALA A 255 15.91 -8.47 6.38
C ALA A 255 16.03 -9.89 6.97
N GLU A 256 16.78 -10.79 6.32
CA GLU A 256 17.06 -12.12 6.85
C GLU A 256 17.85 -12.08 8.17
N ARG A 257 18.83 -11.18 8.28
CA ARG A 257 19.62 -11.01 9.50
C ARG A 257 18.72 -10.56 10.66
N LEU A 258 17.89 -9.53 10.46
CA LEU A 258 16.95 -9.06 11.48
C LEU A 258 15.92 -10.15 11.83
N ALA A 259 15.42 -10.89 10.85
CA ALA A 259 14.52 -12.01 11.08
C ALA A 259 15.14 -13.05 12.02
N LYS A 260 16.39 -13.44 11.79
CA LYS A 260 17.14 -14.38 12.66
C LYS A 260 17.39 -13.80 14.06
N GLU A 261 17.83 -12.54 14.15
CA GLU A 261 18.15 -11.88 15.42
C GLU A 261 16.92 -11.77 16.33
N TYR A 262 15.75 -11.48 15.76
CA TYR A 262 14.50 -11.29 16.51
C TYR A 262 13.56 -12.49 16.47
N ASN A 263 14.03 -13.64 15.96
CA ASN A 263 13.24 -14.87 15.83
C ASN A 263 11.92 -14.65 15.07
N CYS A 264 11.96 -13.84 14.02
CA CYS A 264 10.83 -13.59 13.12
C CYS A 264 10.86 -14.58 11.95
N PRO A 265 9.72 -15.12 11.49
CA PRO A 265 9.67 -15.84 10.22
C PRO A 265 10.02 -14.93 9.05
N PHE A 266 10.81 -15.44 8.09
CA PHE A 266 11.12 -14.77 6.84
C PHE A 266 10.61 -15.61 5.66
N VAL A 267 9.89 -15.01 4.73
CA VAL A 267 9.29 -15.68 3.56
C VAL A 267 9.52 -14.86 2.30
N ASP A 268 9.79 -15.57 1.21
CA ASP A 268 9.94 -14.99 -0.12
C ASP A 268 8.61 -15.09 -0.88
N ASN A 269 8.11 -13.94 -1.36
CA ASN A 269 6.97 -13.81 -2.27
C ASN A 269 5.64 -14.47 -1.82
N GLU A 270 5.49 -14.82 -0.56
CA GLU A 270 4.24 -15.35 -0.01
C GLU A 270 3.64 -14.41 1.03
N LEU A 271 2.30 -14.30 1.02
CA LEU A 271 1.56 -13.58 2.06
C LEU A 271 0.93 -14.60 3.01
N PRO A 272 1.61 -14.96 4.11
CA PRO A 272 1.07 -15.90 5.07
C PRO A 272 -0.19 -15.32 5.73
N TYR A 273 -1.11 -16.21 6.08
CA TYR A 273 -2.33 -15.86 6.79
C TYR A 273 -2.18 -16.05 8.30
N GLY A 274 -3.02 -15.32 9.04
CA GLY A 274 -3.11 -15.43 10.49
C GLY A 274 -2.39 -14.31 11.22
N ARG A 275 -2.48 -14.36 12.54
CA ARG A 275 -1.78 -13.47 13.47
C ARG A 275 -0.39 -14.03 13.76
N ALA A 276 0.59 -13.14 13.84
CA ALA A 276 1.92 -13.49 14.32
C ALA A 276 1.96 -13.48 15.86
N GLU A 277 2.97 -14.13 16.45
CA GLU A 277 3.27 -13.93 17.86
C GLU A 277 3.65 -12.46 18.11
N PRO A 278 3.19 -11.85 19.22
CA PRO A 278 3.53 -10.46 19.54
C PRO A 278 5.04 -10.21 19.54
N GLY A 279 5.49 -9.24 18.78
CA GLY A 279 6.92 -8.91 18.64
C GLY A 279 7.69 -9.72 17.60
N HIS A 280 7.04 -10.72 16.95
CA HIS A 280 7.66 -11.59 15.94
C HIS A 280 6.86 -11.55 14.62
N PRO A 281 6.72 -10.38 13.97
CA PRO A 281 6.01 -10.30 12.70
C PRO A 281 6.69 -11.14 11.63
N VAL A 282 5.91 -11.67 10.69
CA VAL A 282 6.48 -12.30 9.50
C VAL A 282 7.08 -11.20 8.61
N ILE A 283 8.31 -11.38 8.15
CA ILE A 283 8.94 -10.47 7.19
C ILE A 283 8.81 -11.09 5.80
N VAL A 284 8.29 -10.32 4.86
CA VAL A 284 8.09 -10.74 3.47
C VAL A 284 8.89 -9.83 2.55
N ASP A 285 9.78 -10.44 1.80
CA ASP A 285 10.44 -9.81 0.66
C ASP A 285 9.59 -10.01 -0.60
N TYR A 286 9.30 -8.92 -1.30
CA TYR A 286 8.56 -8.91 -2.56
C TYR A 286 9.27 -8.01 -3.57
N PHE A 287 10.59 -8.06 -3.58
CA PHE A 287 11.40 -7.33 -4.55
C PHE A 287 11.31 -8.02 -5.92
N TYR A 288 11.23 -7.21 -6.99
CA TYR A 288 11.19 -7.69 -8.38
C TYR A 288 10.04 -8.65 -8.73
N HIS A 289 8.92 -8.61 -7.98
CA HIS A 289 7.74 -9.44 -8.25
C HIS A 289 7.24 -9.40 -9.71
N GLU A 290 7.57 -8.34 -10.45
CA GLU A 290 7.21 -8.20 -11.86
C GLU A 290 8.04 -9.09 -12.79
N GLU A 291 9.24 -9.47 -12.39
CA GLU A 291 10.11 -10.39 -13.15
C GLU A 291 9.63 -11.83 -13.01
N VAL A 292 9.00 -12.18 -11.90
CA VAL A 292 8.39 -13.49 -11.67
C VAL A 292 7.26 -13.74 -12.66
N ARG A 293 6.49 -12.72 -13.06
CA ARG A 293 5.42 -12.83 -14.05
C ARG A 293 5.91 -13.15 -15.47
N GLY A 294 7.15 -12.77 -15.81
CA GLY A 294 7.78 -13.09 -17.10
C GLY A 294 8.41 -14.46 -17.16
N SER A 295 8.55 -15.15 -16.02
CA SER A 295 9.31 -16.40 -15.89
C SER A 295 8.46 -17.62 -15.54
N GLU A 296 7.15 -17.63 -15.76
CA GLU A 296 6.32 -18.84 -15.63
C GLU A 296 6.81 -20.03 -16.48
N ASN A 297 7.91 -19.83 -17.24
CA ASN A 297 8.57 -20.85 -18.05
C ASN A 297 10.01 -21.22 -17.62
N THR A 298 10.55 -20.73 -16.51
CA THR A 298 11.87 -21.17 -16.05
C THR A 298 11.84 -21.38 -14.54
N GLY A 299 12.02 -22.67 -14.17
CA GLY A 299 11.97 -23.15 -12.79
C GLY A 299 12.81 -22.36 -11.79
N ARG A 300 12.39 -22.48 -10.54
CA ARG A 300 12.99 -22.05 -9.28
C ARG A 300 14.33 -21.33 -9.42
N ARG A 301 14.35 -20.04 -9.02
CA ARG A 301 15.60 -19.29 -8.91
C ARG A 301 16.57 -20.02 -7.99
N ASN A 302 17.69 -20.46 -8.55
CA ASN A 302 18.86 -20.85 -7.79
C ASN A 302 19.50 -19.55 -7.24
N HIS A 303 19.09 -19.09 -6.06
CA HIS A 303 19.87 -18.16 -5.25
C HIS A 303 20.98 -18.96 -4.57
N LYS A 304 21.99 -19.34 -5.33
CA LYS A 304 23.34 -19.71 -4.85
C LYS A 304 24.29 -19.58 -6.02
N LYS A 305 24.81 -18.40 -6.21
CA LYS A 305 26.23 -18.13 -6.54
C LYS A 305 26.42 -16.61 -6.63
#